data_7312381cf6e86bdbca402359e8a3b220
#
_entry.id   7312381cf6e86bdbca402359e8a3b220
#
_cell.length_a   1.000
_cell.length_b   1.000
_cell.length_c   1.000
_cell.angle_alpha   90.00
_cell.angle_beta   90.00
_cell.angle_gamma   90.00
#
_symmetry.space_group_name_H-M   'P 1'
#
loop_
_entity.id
_entity.type
_entity.pdbx_description
1 polymer ?
#
loop_
_entity_poly.entity_id
_entity_poly.type
_entity_poly.pdbx_seq_one_letter_code
_entity_poly.pdbx_strand_id
1 'polypeptide(L)'
;MYQSHADDPETPLEETFEAYAQLIKGGKVRAIGASNFTAKRLSQALQLSKNKDYPAYQSLQPLFNLYDRADYEKELEPLCGEKGLGVICYFSLASGFLTGKYRSEV
;
A
#
# COMPACT_ATOMS: atom_id res chain seq x y z
N MET A 1 0.38 -13.44 2.98
CA MET A 1 -0.03 -12.27 2.17
C MET A 1 0.96 -12.05 1.04
N TYR A 2 0.45 -11.70 -0.12
CA TYR A 2 1.28 -11.31 -1.27
C TYR A 2 1.09 -9.81 -1.52
N GLN A 3 2.19 -9.05 -1.58
CA GLN A 3 2.13 -7.60 -1.73
C GLN A 3 2.61 -7.14 -3.10
N SER A 4 1.88 -6.20 -3.70
CA SER A 4 2.40 -5.36 -4.79
C SER A 4 3.44 -4.41 -4.19
N HIS A 5 4.70 -4.56 -4.58
CA HIS A 5 5.79 -3.72 -4.07
C HIS A 5 5.59 -2.25 -4.43
N ALA A 6 5.15 -2.00 -5.65
CA ALA A 6 4.85 -0.67 -6.15
C ALA A 6 3.77 -0.75 -7.23
N ASP A 7 3.08 0.36 -7.46
CA ASP A 7 2.19 0.50 -8.60
C ASP A 7 2.99 0.55 -9.91
N ASP A 8 2.47 -0.12 -10.92
CA ASP A 8 2.95 0.01 -12.31
C ASP A 8 1.85 0.70 -13.13
N PRO A 9 2.00 1.99 -13.40
CA PRO A 9 0.97 2.74 -14.12
C PRO A 9 0.81 2.33 -15.59
N GLU A 10 1.77 1.61 -16.14
CA GLU A 10 1.71 1.13 -17.53
C GLU A 10 0.98 -0.21 -17.66
N THR A 11 0.85 -0.97 -16.57
CA THR A 11 0.10 -2.21 -16.56
C THR A 11 -1.34 -1.94 -16.10
N PRO A 12 -2.36 -2.35 -16.86
CA PRO A 12 -3.75 -2.21 -16.43
C PRO A 12 -3.98 -2.95 -15.10
N LEU A 13 -4.64 -2.29 -14.16
CA LEU A 13 -4.97 -2.88 -12.85
C LEU A 13 -5.75 -4.20 -12.99
N GLU A 14 -6.63 -4.27 -13.97
CA GLU A 14 -7.45 -5.46 -14.23
C GLU A 14 -6.60 -6.69 -14.50
N GLU A 15 -5.57 -6.55 -15.33
CA GLU A 15 -4.64 -7.65 -15.64
C GLU A 15 -3.93 -8.17 -14.39
N THR A 16 -3.46 -7.26 -13.55
CA THR A 16 -2.83 -7.60 -12.27
C THR A 16 -3.80 -8.33 -11.34
N PHE A 17 -5.03 -7.83 -11.22
CA PHE A 17 -6.04 -8.43 -10.34
C PHE A 17 -6.55 -9.78 -10.83
N GLU A 18 -6.60 -10.01 -12.14
CA GLU A 18 -6.86 -11.34 -12.68
C GLU A 18 -5.81 -12.35 -12.24
N ALA A 19 -4.54 -11.96 -12.29
CA ALA A 19 -3.43 -12.81 -11.80
C ALA A 19 -3.57 -13.09 -10.29
N TYR A 20 -3.93 -12.10 -9.48
CA TYR A 20 -4.17 -12.29 -8.05
C TYR A 20 -5.34 -13.22 -7.78
N ALA A 21 -6.42 -13.09 -8.53
CA ALA A 21 -7.58 -13.97 -8.41
C ALA A 21 -7.20 -15.44 -8.67
N GLN A 22 -6.37 -15.69 -9.67
CA GLN A 22 -5.86 -17.03 -9.97
C GLN A 22 -4.97 -17.59 -8.85
N LEU A 23 -4.10 -16.75 -8.26
CA LEU A 23 -3.24 -17.17 -7.15
C LEU A 23 -4.04 -17.53 -5.90
N ILE A 24 -5.10 -16.78 -5.61
CA ILE A 24 -5.99 -17.04 -4.47
C ILE A 24 -6.82 -18.29 -4.73
N LYS A 25 -7.41 -18.41 -5.92
CA LYS A 25 -8.18 -19.61 -6.32
C LYS A 25 -7.36 -20.88 -6.28
N GLY A 26 -6.09 -20.80 -6.68
CA GLY A 26 -5.15 -21.92 -6.62
C GLY A 26 -4.61 -22.23 -5.23
N GLY A 27 -5.02 -21.50 -4.20
CA GLY A 27 -4.59 -21.73 -2.81
C GLY A 27 -3.16 -21.31 -2.51
N LYS A 28 -2.48 -20.62 -3.45
CA LYS A 28 -1.09 -20.19 -3.28
C LYS A 28 -0.96 -18.93 -2.42
N VAL A 29 -2.00 -18.08 -2.41
CA VAL A 29 -2.06 -16.80 -1.71
C VAL A 29 -3.40 -16.70 -0.99
N ARG A 30 -3.41 -16.22 0.25
CA ARG A 30 -4.64 -16.02 1.02
C ARG A 30 -5.16 -14.60 0.98
N ALA A 31 -4.26 -13.62 0.87
CA ALA A 31 -4.60 -12.20 0.86
C ALA A 31 -3.56 -11.42 0.08
N ILE A 32 -3.96 -10.27 -0.45
CA ILE A 32 -3.08 -9.34 -1.17
C ILE A 32 -3.00 -8.00 -0.44
N GLY A 33 -1.89 -7.32 -0.61
CA GLY A 33 -1.65 -5.97 -0.08
C GLY A 33 -0.96 -5.08 -1.09
N ALA A 34 -1.03 -3.78 -0.87
CA ALA A 34 -0.42 -2.76 -1.71
C ALA A 34 0.73 -2.05 -0.99
N SER A 35 1.68 -1.55 -1.75
CA SER A 35 2.76 -0.67 -1.27
C SER A 35 3.11 0.33 -2.36
N ASN A 36 3.50 1.53 -1.97
CA ASN A 36 3.89 2.60 -2.91
C ASN A 36 2.82 2.90 -3.97
N PHE A 37 1.57 3.00 -3.52
CA PHE A 37 0.45 3.46 -4.33
C PHE A 37 0.07 4.89 -3.92
N THR A 38 -0.33 5.71 -4.90
CA THR A 38 -1.02 6.96 -4.59
C THR A 38 -2.43 6.66 -4.09
N ALA A 39 -3.04 7.60 -3.36
CA ALA A 39 -4.43 7.45 -2.91
C ALA A 39 -5.39 7.26 -4.10
N LYS A 40 -5.17 7.97 -5.19
CA LYS A 40 -5.96 7.84 -6.42
C LYS A 40 -5.90 6.43 -6.99
N ARG A 41 -4.70 5.87 -7.17
CA ARG A 41 -4.51 4.52 -7.72
C ARG A 41 -5.05 3.45 -6.77
N LEU A 42 -4.83 3.60 -5.48
CA LEU A 42 -5.37 2.68 -4.48
C LEU A 42 -6.90 2.68 -4.50
N SER A 43 -7.52 3.85 -4.58
CA SER A 43 -8.98 3.97 -4.70
C SER A 43 -9.51 3.32 -5.97
N GLN A 44 -8.83 3.51 -7.11
CA GLN A 44 -9.17 2.85 -8.37
C GLN A 44 -9.08 1.32 -8.26
N ALA A 45 -8.02 0.82 -7.62
CA ALA A 45 -7.83 -0.61 -7.41
C ALA A 45 -8.95 -1.21 -6.55
N LEU A 46 -9.31 -0.55 -5.45
CA LEU A 46 -10.39 -1.00 -4.58
C LEU A 46 -11.75 -0.96 -5.29
N GLN A 47 -12.00 0.05 -6.11
CA GLN A 47 -13.23 0.17 -6.88
C GLN A 47 -13.32 -0.93 -7.95
N LEU A 48 -12.23 -1.22 -8.64
CA LEU A 48 -12.15 -2.29 -9.62
C LEU A 48 -12.44 -3.66 -8.98
N SER A 49 -11.86 -3.93 -7.83
CA SER A 49 -12.09 -5.17 -7.10
C SER A 49 -13.56 -5.36 -6.76
N LYS A 50 -14.20 -4.30 -6.31
CA LYS A 50 -15.64 -4.31 -6.00
C LYS A 50 -16.51 -4.53 -7.24
N ASN A 51 -16.21 -3.83 -8.34
CA ASN A 51 -17.03 -3.88 -9.56
C ASN A 51 -16.89 -5.20 -10.33
N LYS A 52 -15.74 -5.83 -10.27
CA LYS A 52 -15.42 -7.05 -11.01
C LYS A 52 -15.38 -8.31 -10.14
N ASP A 53 -15.70 -8.18 -8.87
CA ASP A 53 -15.61 -9.28 -7.89
C ASP A 53 -14.21 -9.92 -7.82
N TYR A 54 -13.19 -9.10 -7.94
CA TYR A 54 -11.79 -9.50 -7.72
C TYR A 54 -11.44 -9.44 -6.23
N PRO A 55 -10.38 -10.16 -5.79
CA PRO A 55 -9.86 -9.97 -4.44
C PRO A 55 -9.45 -8.51 -4.25
N ALA A 56 -9.69 -7.96 -3.06
CA ALA A 56 -9.33 -6.59 -2.72
C ALA A 56 -8.03 -6.55 -1.89
N TYR A 57 -7.27 -5.48 -2.02
CA TYR A 57 -6.16 -5.22 -1.11
C TYR A 57 -6.66 -5.14 0.33
N GLN A 58 -6.00 -5.88 1.22
CA GLN A 58 -6.32 -5.93 2.65
C GLN A 58 -5.45 -4.99 3.47
N SER A 59 -4.31 -4.57 2.93
CA SER A 59 -3.35 -3.71 3.61
C SER A 59 -2.66 -2.76 2.66
N LEU A 60 -2.14 -1.67 3.23
CA LEU A 60 -1.23 -0.74 2.57
C LEU A 60 0.07 -0.69 3.37
N GLN A 61 1.20 -0.76 2.68
CA GLN A 61 2.51 -0.52 3.31
C GLN A 61 3.11 0.78 2.76
N PRO A 62 2.85 1.93 3.40
CA PRO A 62 3.34 3.23 2.97
C PRO A 62 4.63 3.62 3.68
N LEU A 63 5.35 4.58 3.08
CA LEU A 63 6.35 5.35 3.80
C LEU A 63 5.65 6.21 4.84
N PHE A 64 5.97 6.04 6.10
CA PHE A 64 5.48 6.90 7.18
C PHE A 64 6.40 6.80 8.39
N ASN A 65 6.75 7.95 8.95
CA ASN A 65 7.43 8.09 10.22
C ASN A 65 7.15 9.49 10.77
N LEU A 66 7.71 9.83 11.93
CA LEU A 66 7.46 11.12 12.57
C LEU A 66 8.04 12.32 11.81
N TYR A 67 8.88 12.09 10.81
CA TYR A 67 9.44 13.11 9.93
C TYR A 67 8.73 13.14 8.57
N ASP A 68 8.58 11.98 7.92
CA ASP A 68 7.89 11.81 6.62
C ASP A 68 6.41 11.48 6.88
N ARG A 69 5.59 12.48 7.13
CA ARG A 69 4.19 12.30 7.55
C ARG A 69 3.18 12.74 6.50
N ALA A 70 3.50 13.83 5.80
CA ALA A 70 2.52 14.59 5.03
C ALA A 70 1.84 13.76 3.93
N ASP A 71 2.59 12.98 3.18
CA ASP A 71 2.05 12.21 2.05
C ASP A 71 1.06 11.14 2.50
N TYR A 72 1.33 10.51 3.64
CA TYR A 72 0.41 9.52 4.21
C TYR A 72 -0.82 10.19 4.84
N GLU A 73 -0.61 11.17 5.71
CA GLU A 73 -1.70 11.79 6.49
C GLU A 73 -2.69 12.55 5.62
N LYS A 74 -2.26 13.12 4.51
CA LYS A 74 -3.08 13.97 3.66
C LYS A 74 -4.21 13.21 2.96
N GLU A 75 -3.90 12.08 2.35
CA GLU A 75 -4.84 11.37 1.49
C GLU A 75 -4.94 9.87 1.80
N LEU A 76 -3.84 9.22 2.14
CA LEU A 76 -3.81 7.77 2.34
C LEU A 76 -4.44 7.36 3.67
N GLU A 77 -4.16 8.08 4.75
CA GLU A 77 -4.75 7.78 6.06
C GLU A 77 -6.29 7.84 6.04
N PRO A 78 -6.92 8.92 5.52
CA PRO A 78 -8.37 8.96 5.41
C PRO A 78 -8.93 7.83 4.55
N LEU A 79 -8.29 7.51 3.43
CA LEU A 79 -8.73 6.44 2.54
C LEU A 79 -8.64 5.07 3.21
N CYS A 80 -7.53 4.78 3.87
CA CYS A 80 -7.35 3.51 4.59
C CYS A 80 -8.35 3.37 5.74
N GLY A 81 -8.62 4.43 6.48
CA GLY A 81 -9.62 4.46 7.53
C GLY A 81 -11.03 4.21 6.99
N GLU A 82 -11.41 4.88 5.92
CA GLU A 82 -12.70 4.70 5.27
C GLU A 82 -12.90 3.29 4.72
N LYS A 83 -11.88 2.72 4.11
CA LYS A 83 -11.93 1.41 3.47
C LYS A 83 -11.57 0.23 4.38
N GLY A 84 -11.19 0.49 5.61
CA GLY A 84 -10.83 -0.56 6.57
C GLY A 84 -9.55 -1.31 6.23
N LEU A 85 -8.58 -0.65 5.57
CA LEU A 85 -7.29 -1.24 5.23
C LEU A 85 -6.37 -1.24 6.46
N GLY A 86 -5.69 -2.36 6.70
CA GLY A 86 -4.56 -2.39 7.64
C GLY A 86 -3.38 -1.61 7.09
N VAL A 87 -2.62 -0.95 7.96
CA VAL A 87 -1.47 -0.15 7.56
C VAL A 87 -0.22 -0.66 8.25
N ILE A 88 0.84 -0.93 7.48
CA ILE A 88 2.13 -1.40 7.95
C ILE A 88 3.19 -0.45 7.39
N CYS A 89 3.64 0.51 8.19
CA CYS A 89 4.59 1.52 7.72
C CYS A 89 6.00 0.97 7.55
N TYR A 90 6.75 1.52 6.60
CA TYR A 90 8.18 1.24 6.47
C TYR A 90 9.01 2.50 6.74
N PHE A 91 10.30 2.30 7.01
CA PHE A 91 11.26 3.35 7.39
C PHE A 91 10.82 4.15 8.63
N SER A 92 10.32 3.46 9.64
CA SER A 92 9.79 4.08 10.86
C SER A 92 10.77 5.01 11.58
N LEU A 93 12.08 4.79 11.40
CA LEU A 93 13.14 5.64 11.96
C LEU A 93 13.77 6.59 10.93
N ALA A 94 13.12 6.81 9.78
CA ALA A 94 13.60 7.68 8.70
C ALA A 94 15.06 7.37 8.31
N SER A 95 15.33 6.09 8.01
CA SER A 95 16.67 5.58 7.66
C SER A 95 17.74 5.91 8.72
N GLY A 96 17.33 5.99 9.97
CA GLY A 96 18.20 6.25 11.11
C GLY A 96 18.21 7.71 11.58
N PHE A 97 17.58 8.64 10.85
CA PHE A 97 17.52 10.05 11.24
C PHE A 97 16.89 10.24 12.62
N LEU A 98 15.81 9.52 12.92
CA LEU A 98 15.09 9.64 14.19
C LEU A 98 15.75 8.90 15.37
N THR A 99 16.90 8.25 15.14
CA THR A 99 17.64 7.59 16.23
C THR A 99 18.46 8.55 17.09
N GLY A 100 18.64 9.78 16.63
CA GLY A 100 19.50 10.78 17.29
C GLY A 100 21.00 10.61 17.04
N LYS A 101 21.40 9.64 16.19
CA LYS A 101 22.82 9.43 15.88
C LYS A 101 23.41 10.49 14.93
N TYR A 102 22.56 11.10 14.11
CA TYR A 102 22.99 12.18 13.23
C TYR A 102 22.76 13.51 13.94
N ARG A 103 23.82 14.07 14.47
CA ARG A 103 23.81 15.39 15.09
C ARG A 103 24.56 16.35 14.21
N SER A 104 24.11 17.61 14.15
CA SER A 104 24.86 18.64 13.45
C SER A 104 26.24 18.76 14.09
N GLU A 105 27.25 18.52 13.31
CA GLU A 105 28.57 18.92 13.72
C GLU A 105 28.71 20.43 13.52
N VAL A 106 29.07 21.05 14.58
CA VAL A 106 29.30 22.51 14.56
C VAL A 106 30.67 22.78 14.03
#